data_42aa6cc3257d421fe4ad803258d66f56
#
_entry.id   42aa6cc3257d421fe4ad803258d66f56
#
_cell.length_a   1.000
_cell.length_b   1.000
_cell.length_c   1.000
_cell.angle_alpha   90.00
_cell.angle_beta   90.00
_cell.angle_gamma   90.00
#
_symmetry.space_group_name_H-M   'P 1'
#
loop_
_entity.id
_entity.type
_entity.pdbx_description
1 polymer ?
#
loop_
_entity_poly.entity_id
_entity_poly.type
_entity_poly.pdbx_seq_one_letter_code
_entity_poly.pdbx_strand_id
1 'polypeptide(L)'
;MNKPEKVQASEAGKAKLKEVYKKASFTIETLATTANASQDQIKYLIGQNTQKVKAVDRYIIENVVNAINAGFKKNDIDEKLTPSDIVDDWYPPLIPTEFTTVIADKTQIFCGRKFVFDAITEFIKDNKSGYFTILGDAGMGKSAISAKYIVDNPGTICFFNIRAEGRNRPDVFLRLIRQQLVNRFDLQNVENDDLSTLLIKASQQLSNSENLVIVIDALDEVDQEDNGNLLNLPMYLPEKVYLIFTRRPYNLDDKRLTLSPDTKYQELDLREYQDKSNNDVKAYIKEFMDLQEYKARLENWIIQQRNLSVDEFIKTIAAKSENNFMYLRYVLEAIAEGFYKDEKLEQLPAGLQGYYESHWRIMGMTARPLPKDKIKIIYVMCALESAVSREMIVKYSQEDDLTVQEVLKGWTQFLQKQETYQPARYRFYHESFRDFLQRQEIVEAAGVSLPQISAEVAKNMAEGLIL
;
A
#
# COMPACT_ATOMS: atom_id res chain seq x y z
N MET A 1 -13.47 17.23 24.57
CA MET A 1 -12.71 16.30 25.44
C MET A 1 -13.06 14.89 25.01
N ASN A 2 -12.14 14.21 24.31
CA ASN A 2 -12.28 12.79 24.01
C ASN A 2 -12.29 12.02 25.33
N LYS A 3 -13.22 11.05 25.48
CA LYS A 3 -13.18 10.13 26.62
C LYS A 3 -11.82 9.44 26.63
N PRO A 4 -11.15 9.32 27.79
CA PRO A 4 -9.88 8.61 27.87
C PRO A 4 -10.04 7.19 27.32
N GLU A 5 -9.18 6.81 26.39
CA GLU A 5 -9.20 5.50 25.75
C GLU A 5 -8.84 4.43 26.77
N LYS A 6 -9.75 3.45 26.97
CA LYS A 6 -9.51 2.31 27.87
C LYS A 6 -8.85 1.16 27.14
N VAL A 7 -7.82 0.59 27.76
CA VAL A 7 -7.05 -0.53 27.24
C VAL A 7 -7.11 -1.73 28.19
N GLN A 8 -6.91 -2.94 27.66
CA GLN A 8 -6.87 -4.17 28.40
C GLN A 8 -5.44 -4.69 28.47
N ALA A 9 -4.95 -5.05 29.65
CA ALA A 9 -3.68 -5.72 29.78
C ALA A 9 -3.79 -7.17 29.26
N SER A 10 -2.80 -7.59 28.45
CA SER A 10 -2.69 -8.97 27.99
C SER A 10 -2.31 -9.91 29.15
N GLU A 11 -2.57 -11.20 28.99
CA GLU A 11 -2.18 -12.17 30.02
C GLU A 11 -0.65 -12.23 30.20
N ALA A 12 0.11 -12.09 29.12
CA ALA A 12 1.56 -11.98 29.18
C ALA A 12 2.00 -10.69 29.91
N GLY A 13 1.34 -9.55 29.61
CA GLY A 13 1.62 -8.28 30.26
C GLY A 13 1.32 -8.29 31.75
N LYS A 14 0.22 -8.92 32.16
CA LYS A 14 -0.11 -9.12 33.59
C LYS A 14 0.94 -9.95 34.30
N ALA A 15 1.40 -11.04 33.67
CA ALA A 15 2.46 -11.88 34.20
C ALA A 15 3.80 -11.12 34.33
N LYS A 16 4.17 -10.36 33.29
CA LYS A 16 5.36 -9.50 33.28
C LYS A 16 5.31 -8.46 34.39
N LEU A 17 4.21 -7.73 34.50
CA LEU A 17 4.05 -6.69 35.52
C LEU A 17 4.08 -7.26 36.94
N LYS A 18 3.49 -8.45 37.15
CA LYS A 18 3.52 -9.18 38.42
C LYS A 18 4.94 -9.57 38.84
N GLU A 19 5.82 -9.83 37.87
CA GLU A 19 7.22 -10.11 38.11
C GLU A 19 8.01 -8.86 38.51
N VAL A 20 7.85 -7.78 37.71
CA VAL A 20 8.77 -6.64 37.77
C VAL A 20 8.43 -5.59 38.84
N TYR A 21 7.14 -5.44 39.25
CA TYR A 21 6.82 -4.39 40.24
C TYR A 21 7.51 -4.59 41.59
N LYS A 22 7.72 -5.84 42.00
CA LYS A 22 8.49 -6.18 43.22
C LYS A 22 9.96 -5.92 43.06
N LYS A 23 10.55 -6.22 41.88
CA LYS A 23 11.96 -5.91 41.59
C LYS A 23 12.19 -4.39 41.69
N ALA A 24 11.21 -3.58 41.26
CA ALA A 24 11.23 -2.13 41.38
C ALA A 24 10.92 -1.61 42.80
N SER A 25 10.83 -2.48 43.79
CA SER A 25 10.57 -2.17 45.21
C SER A 25 9.18 -1.54 45.48
N PHE A 26 8.17 -1.88 44.70
CA PHE A 26 6.81 -1.43 44.92
C PHE A 26 5.94 -2.45 45.63
N THR A 27 5.05 -1.97 46.49
CA THR A 27 3.84 -2.67 46.92
C THR A 27 2.67 -2.25 46.03
N ILE A 28 1.53 -2.96 46.10
CA ILE A 28 0.32 -2.56 45.31
C ILE A 28 -0.11 -1.16 45.73
N GLU A 29 -0.07 -0.83 46.99
CA GLU A 29 -0.48 0.46 47.54
C GLU A 29 0.44 1.61 47.07
N THR A 30 1.75 1.41 47.19
CA THR A 30 2.73 2.42 46.77
C THR A 30 2.74 2.62 45.26
N LEU A 31 2.58 1.54 44.48
CA LEU A 31 2.46 1.65 43.02
C LEU A 31 1.17 2.37 42.60
N ALA A 32 0.06 2.05 43.24
CA ALA A 32 -1.22 2.73 42.99
C ALA A 32 -1.12 4.24 43.24
N THR A 33 -0.53 4.63 44.38
CA THR A 33 -0.33 6.04 44.74
C THR A 33 0.58 6.73 43.73
N THR A 34 1.73 6.12 43.38
CA THR A 34 2.71 6.71 42.46
C THR A 34 2.17 6.83 41.02
N ALA A 35 1.39 5.85 40.57
CA ALA A 35 0.80 5.83 39.24
C ALA A 35 -0.54 6.61 39.13
N ASN A 36 -0.99 7.23 40.22
CA ASN A 36 -2.29 7.89 40.29
C ASN A 36 -3.46 6.95 39.85
N ALA A 37 -3.43 5.73 40.35
CA ALA A 37 -4.38 4.67 40.06
C ALA A 37 -5.03 4.15 41.33
N SER A 38 -6.16 3.46 41.21
CA SER A 38 -6.76 2.71 42.33
C SER A 38 -6.01 1.39 42.57
N GLN A 39 -6.04 0.89 43.81
CA GLN A 39 -5.47 -0.43 44.10
C GLN A 39 -6.14 -1.54 43.28
N ASP A 40 -7.44 -1.43 42.98
CA ASP A 40 -8.15 -2.41 42.14
C ASP A 40 -7.65 -2.42 40.70
N GLN A 41 -7.26 -1.25 40.13
CA GLN A 41 -6.65 -1.15 38.83
C GLN A 41 -5.25 -1.80 38.82
N ILE A 42 -4.41 -1.56 39.83
CA ILE A 42 -3.10 -2.23 39.97
C ILE A 42 -3.27 -3.74 40.14
N LYS A 43 -4.22 -4.20 40.98
CA LYS A 43 -4.52 -5.64 41.13
C LYS A 43 -4.91 -6.28 39.80
N TYR A 44 -5.76 -5.59 39.00
CA TYR A 44 -6.11 -6.05 37.67
C TYR A 44 -4.86 -6.19 36.78
N LEU A 45 -4.01 -5.16 36.75
CA LEU A 45 -2.82 -5.12 35.92
C LEU A 45 -1.76 -6.19 36.28
N ILE A 46 -1.71 -6.65 37.53
CA ILE A 46 -0.84 -7.74 37.96
C ILE A 46 -1.52 -9.11 37.98
N GLY A 47 -2.68 -9.24 37.33
CA GLY A 47 -3.41 -10.51 37.23
C GLY A 47 -4.04 -11.01 38.53
N GLN A 48 -4.21 -10.16 39.53
CA GLN A 48 -5.03 -10.49 40.70
C GLN A 48 -6.49 -10.25 40.38
N ASN A 49 -7.31 -11.31 40.50
CA ASN A 49 -8.71 -11.30 40.07
C ASN A 49 -9.49 -10.17 40.73
N THR A 50 -9.97 -9.25 39.91
CA THR A 50 -10.97 -8.25 40.31
C THR A 50 -12.12 -8.31 39.31
N GLN A 51 -13.23 -8.85 39.73
CA GLN A 51 -14.49 -8.82 38.93
C GLN A 51 -14.92 -7.40 38.56
N LYS A 52 -14.35 -6.38 39.18
CA LYS A 52 -14.72 -4.96 39.06
C LYS A 52 -14.00 -4.20 37.92
N VAL A 53 -12.78 -4.57 37.58
CA VAL A 53 -11.96 -3.86 36.58
C VAL A 53 -11.66 -4.78 35.41
N LYS A 54 -12.08 -4.41 34.20
CA LYS A 54 -11.83 -5.16 32.96
C LYS A 54 -10.90 -4.42 32.01
N ALA A 55 -10.71 -3.12 32.21
CA ALA A 55 -9.85 -2.26 31.42
C ALA A 55 -9.46 -1.02 32.25
N VAL A 56 -8.35 -0.41 31.94
CA VAL A 56 -7.85 0.84 32.56
C VAL A 56 -7.62 1.91 31.52
N ASP A 57 -7.61 3.18 31.94
CA ASP A 57 -7.29 4.27 31.03
C ASP A 57 -5.79 4.23 30.65
N ARG A 58 -5.46 4.57 29.39
CA ARG A 58 -4.07 4.50 28.85
C ARG A 58 -3.07 5.18 29.75
N TYR A 59 -3.36 6.37 30.26
CA TYR A 59 -2.44 7.12 31.13
C TYR A 59 -2.06 6.35 32.41
N ILE A 60 -2.90 5.43 32.91
CA ILE A 60 -2.57 4.59 34.07
C ILE A 60 -1.45 3.61 33.71
N ILE A 61 -1.49 3.01 32.51
CA ILE A 61 -0.41 2.13 32.03
C ILE A 61 0.89 2.90 31.95
N GLU A 62 0.87 4.10 31.34
CA GLU A 62 2.05 4.98 31.22
C GLU A 62 2.62 5.35 32.57
N ASN A 63 1.78 5.75 33.51
CA ASN A 63 2.20 6.08 34.87
C ASN A 63 2.80 4.89 35.61
N VAL A 64 2.22 3.69 35.44
CA VAL A 64 2.73 2.44 36.04
C VAL A 64 4.11 2.10 35.46
N VAL A 65 4.25 2.20 34.15
CA VAL A 65 5.54 1.96 33.45
C VAL A 65 6.61 2.95 33.92
N ASN A 66 6.27 4.23 33.97
CA ASN A 66 7.18 5.27 34.43
C ASN A 66 7.61 5.06 35.88
N ALA A 67 6.68 4.70 36.78
CA ALA A 67 6.99 4.41 38.17
C ALA A 67 7.94 3.22 38.31
N ILE A 68 7.69 2.13 37.58
CA ILE A 68 8.53 0.92 37.61
C ILE A 68 9.94 1.21 37.06
N ASN A 69 10.05 1.91 35.94
CA ASN A 69 11.34 2.29 35.37
C ASN A 69 12.14 3.21 36.31
N ALA A 70 11.47 4.13 37.00
CA ALA A 70 12.11 4.92 38.05
C ALA A 70 12.60 4.05 39.23
N GLY A 71 11.84 3.04 39.62
CA GLY A 71 12.23 2.05 40.61
C GLY A 71 13.42 1.22 40.15
N PHE A 72 13.47 0.78 38.92
CA PHE A 72 14.61 0.05 38.34
C PHE A 72 15.87 0.91 38.40
N LYS A 73 15.79 2.18 37.93
CA LYS A 73 16.93 3.10 38.00
C LYS A 73 17.42 3.33 39.41
N LYS A 74 16.52 3.40 40.41
CA LYS A 74 16.88 3.57 41.82
C LYS A 74 17.58 2.34 42.41
N ASN A 75 17.26 1.15 41.88
CA ASN A 75 17.78 -0.12 42.39
C ASN A 75 18.94 -0.67 41.52
N ASP A 76 19.51 0.13 40.62
CA ASP A 76 20.56 -0.26 39.66
C ASP A 76 20.20 -1.51 38.83
N ILE A 77 18.92 -1.62 38.43
CA ILE A 77 18.43 -2.72 37.60
C ILE A 77 18.48 -2.25 36.14
N ASP A 78 19.23 -2.96 35.29
CA ASP A 78 19.34 -2.71 33.85
C ASP A 78 18.20 -3.40 33.07
N GLU A 79 16.98 -3.14 33.51
CA GLU A 79 15.73 -3.55 32.80
C GLU A 79 14.93 -2.29 32.47
N LYS A 80 14.20 -2.34 31.36
CA LYS A 80 13.26 -1.29 30.95
C LYS A 80 11.92 -1.93 30.62
N LEU A 81 10.86 -1.42 31.23
CA LEU A 81 9.47 -1.77 30.90
C LEU A 81 8.91 -0.76 29.93
N THR A 82 8.10 -1.21 28.97
CA THR A 82 7.35 -0.36 28.04
C THR A 82 5.86 -0.66 28.15
N PRO A 83 4.98 0.28 27.73
CA PRO A 83 3.54 0.03 27.70
C PRO A 83 3.14 -1.19 26.85
N SER A 84 3.86 -1.47 25.77
CA SER A 84 3.64 -2.64 24.90
C SER A 84 4.01 -3.98 25.57
N ASP A 85 4.79 -3.97 26.64
CA ASP A 85 5.00 -5.16 27.47
C ASP A 85 3.75 -5.54 28.30
N ILE A 86 2.80 -4.61 28.44
CA ILE A 86 1.60 -4.78 29.27
C ILE A 86 0.34 -4.94 28.42
N VAL A 87 0.26 -4.25 27.30
CA VAL A 87 -0.91 -4.20 26.39
C VAL A 87 -0.46 -4.55 24.98
N ASP A 88 -0.99 -5.64 24.41
CA ASP A 88 -0.56 -6.15 23.10
C ASP A 88 -0.74 -5.11 21.98
N ASP A 89 -1.85 -4.36 21.99
CA ASP A 89 -2.15 -3.32 21.01
C ASP A 89 -1.90 -1.90 21.58
N TRP A 90 -0.83 -1.72 22.37
CA TRP A 90 -0.55 -0.43 22.99
C TRP A 90 -0.36 0.69 21.98
N TYR A 91 0.40 0.44 20.96
CA TYR A 91 0.51 1.36 19.85
C TYR A 91 -0.59 1.05 18.83
N PRO A 92 -1.33 2.06 18.32
CA PRO A 92 -2.16 1.84 17.16
C PRO A 92 -1.29 1.17 16.09
N PRO A 93 -1.89 0.29 15.24
CA PRO A 93 -1.13 -0.44 14.25
C PRO A 93 -0.23 0.52 13.48
N LEU A 94 1.07 0.19 13.37
CA LEU A 94 2.06 1.02 12.66
C LEU A 94 1.62 1.30 11.23
N ILE A 95 0.93 0.34 10.63
CA ILE A 95 0.37 0.47 9.28
C ILE A 95 -0.95 1.25 9.39
N PRO A 96 -1.04 2.43 8.76
CA PRO A 96 -2.29 3.15 8.65
C PRO A 96 -3.41 2.28 8.06
N THR A 97 -4.61 2.38 8.62
CA THR A 97 -5.78 1.60 8.16
C THR A 97 -6.05 1.78 6.67
N GLU A 98 -5.73 2.95 6.14
CA GLU A 98 -5.83 3.29 4.72
C GLU A 98 -4.97 2.40 3.81
N PHE A 99 -3.92 1.76 4.34
CA PHE A 99 -2.99 0.92 3.57
C PHE A 99 -3.20 -0.57 3.79
N THR A 100 -3.95 -0.98 4.81
CA THR A 100 -4.15 -2.41 5.13
C THR A 100 -4.74 -3.20 3.97
N THR A 101 -5.75 -2.65 3.30
CA THR A 101 -6.38 -3.29 2.14
C THR A 101 -5.42 -3.41 0.96
N VAL A 102 -4.63 -2.36 0.69
CA VAL A 102 -3.63 -2.39 -0.39
C VAL A 102 -2.57 -3.45 -0.11
N ILE A 103 -2.06 -3.50 1.11
CA ILE A 103 -1.05 -4.49 1.51
C ILE A 103 -1.61 -5.91 1.39
N ALA A 104 -2.82 -6.16 1.90
CA ALA A 104 -3.46 -7.47 1.81
C ALA A 104 -3.67 -7.92 0.35
N ASP A 105 -4.21 -7.04 -0.52
CA ASP A 105 -4.38 -7.34 -1.95
C ASP A 105 -3.05 -7.68 -2.64
N LYS A 106 -2.00 -6.88 -2.38
CA LYS A 106 -0.70 -7.05 -3.05
C LYS A 106 0.12 -8.23 -2.53
N THR A 107 -0.21 -8.78 -1.36
CA THR A 107 0.49 -9.92 -0.76
C THR A 107 -0.31 -11.23 -0.83
N GLN A 108 -1.53 -11.22 -1.35
CA GLN A 108 -2.37 -12.41 -1.47
C GLN A 108 -1.67 -13.55 -2.23
N ILE A 109 -1.01 -13.22 -3.33
CA ILE A 109 -0.11 -14.11 -4.06
C ILE A 109 1.19 -13.34 -4.28
N PHE A 110 2.26 -13.79 -3.62
CA PHE A 110 3.57 -13.19 -3.79
C PHE A 110 4.63 -14.25 -3.97
N CYS A 111 5.33 -14.21 -5.10
CA CYS A 111 6.36 -15.20 -5.44
C CYS A 111 7.69 -14.52 -5.77
N GLY A 112 8.77 -15.14 -5.33
CA GLY A 112 10.12 -14.77 -5.72
C GLY A 112 10.61 -13.43 -5.16
N ARG A 113 11.20 -12.62 -6.03
CA ARG A 113 11.79 -11.31 -5.74
C ARG A 113 12.94 -11.33 -4.72
N LYS A 114 13.47 -12.51 -4.42
CA LYS A 114 14.57 -12.67 -3.46
C LYS A 114 15.74 -11.74 -3.77
N PHE A 115 16.08 -11.58 -5.04
CA PHE A 115 17.19 -10.72 -5.47
C PHE A 115 16.99 -9.24 -5.12
N VAL A 116 15.74 -8.77 -5.01
CA VAL A 116 15.43 -7.40 -4.59
C VAL A 116 15.64 -7.26 -3.09
N PHE A 117 15.12 -8.21 -2.31
CA PHE A 117 15.26 -8.19 -0.85
C PHE A 117 16.71 -8.39 -0.40
N ASP A 118 17.46 -9.23 -1.12
CA ASP A 118 18.90 -9.40 -0.90
C ASP A 118 19.65 -8.06 -1.14
N ALA A 119 19.34 -7.37 -2.24
CA ALA A 119 19.95 -6.07 -2.57
C ALA A 119 19.60 -4.97 -1.56
N ILE A 120 18.36 -4.93 -1.06
CA ILE A 120 17.97 -4.01 0.01
C ILE A 120 18.75 -4.32 1.29
N THR A 121 18.85 -5.59 1.65
CA THR A 121 19.56 -6.04 2.86
C THR A 121 21.04 -5.67 2.79
N GLU A 122 21.69 -5.89 1.65
CA GLU A 122 23.08 -5.54 1.41
C GLU A 122 23.28 -4.01 1.48
N PHE A 123 22.40 -3.24 0.84
CA PHE A 123 22.43 -1.78 0.91
C PHE A 123 22.36 -1.25 2.35
N ILE A 124 21.44 -1.77 3.15
CA ILE A 124 21.27 -1.37 4.56
C ILE A 124 22.51 -1.77 5.38
N LYS A 125 23.09 -2.92 5.11
CA LYS A 125 24.29 -3.41 5.79
C LYS A 125 25.53 -2.57 5.48
N ASP A 126 25.71 -2.17 4.23
CA ASP A 126 26.94 -1.54 3.74
C ASP A 126 26.95 -0.02 3.90
N ASN A 127 25.81 0.58 4.22
CA ASN A 127 25.68 2.02 4.36
C ASN A 127 25.14 2.43 5.74
N LYS A 128 25.53 3.59 6.23
CA LYS A 128 25.03 4.13 7.49
C LYS A 128 23.61 4.69 7.40
N SER A 129 23.22 5.16 6.22
CA SER A 129 21.90 5.68 5.86
C SER A 129 21.82 5.82 4.35
N GLY A 130 20.65 6.01 3.77
CA GLY A 130 20.56 6.29 2.34
C GLY A 130 19.20 5.99 1.72
N TYR A 131 19.16 6.16 0.41
CA TYR A 131 17.99 6.01 -0.44
C TYR A 131 18.17 4.82 -1.38
N PHE A 132 17.21 3.93 -1.43
CA PHE A 132 17.19 2.79 -2.34
C PHE A 132 15.95 2.87 -3.24
N THR A 133 16.14 2.80 -4.55
CA THR A 133 15.04 2.93 -5.50
C THR A 133 14.86 1.65 -6.31
N ILE A 134 13.64 1.14 -6.37
CA ILE A 134 13.25 0.02 -7.22
C ILE A 134 12.55 0.58 -8.46
N LEU A 135 13.19 0.41 -9.61
CA LEU A 135 12.66 0.82 -10.90
C LEU A 135 11.96 -0.34 -11.61
N GLY A 136 10.97 -0.03 -12.41
CA GLY A 136 10.33 -1.00 -13.29
C GLY A 136 9.07 -0.45 -13.94
N ASP A 137 8.65 -1.08 -15.03
CA ASP A 137 7.46 -0.68 -15.75
C ASP A 137 6.16 -1.00 -14.97
N ALA A 138 5.04 -0.50 -15.47
CA ALA A 138 3.74 -0.82 -14.91
C ALA A 138 3.49 -2.33 -14.92
N GLY A 139 2.96 -2.88 -13.83
CA GLY A 139 2.65 -4.31 -13.72
C GLY A 139 3.82 -5.23 -13.37
N MET A 140 5.05 -4.72 -13.21
CA MET A 140 6.22 -5.52 -12.80
C MET A 140 6.24 -5.88 -11.30
N GLY A 141 5.22 -5.54 -10.53
CA GLY A 141 5.04 -5.96 -9.14
C GLY A 141 5.73 -5.09 -8.10
N LYS A 142 6.09 -3.85 -8.40
CA LYS A 142 6.75 -2.91 -7.46
C LYS A 142 5.98 -2.74 -6.16
N SER A 143 4.67 -2.44 -6.23
CA SER A 143 3.84 -2.27 -5.04
C SER A 143 3.67 -3.56 -4.24
N ALA A 144 3.73 -4.72 -4.89
CA ALA A 144 3.74 -6.01 -4.20
C ALA A 144 5.06 -6.24 -3.45
N ILE A 145 6.20 -5.81 -4.02
CA ILE A 145 7.50 -5.84 -3.34
C ILE A 145 7.46 -4.93 -2.10
N SER A 146 6.94 -3.68 -2.23
CA SER A 146 6.75 -2.77 -1.10
C SER A 146 5.90 -3.39 0.00
N ALA A 147 4.73 -3.92 -0.36
CA ALA A 147 3.79 -4.55 0.58
C ALA A 147 4.43 -5.76 1.29
N LYS A 148 5.10 -6.64 0.54
CA LYS A 148 5.79 -7.82 1.10
C LYS A 148 6.92 -7.43 2.04
N TYR A 149 7.73 -6.44 1.68
CA TYR A 149 8.78 -5.93 2.55
C TYR A 149 8.22 -5.44 3.89
N ILE A 150 7.10 -4.69 3.87
CA ILE A 150 6.43 -4.17 5.06
C ILE A 150 5.93 -5.31 5.95
N VAL A 151 5.32 -6.35 5.36
CA VAL A 151 4.81 -7.51 6.10
C VAL A 151 5.95 -8.32 6.74
N ASP A 152 7.05 -8.53 6.00
CA ASP A 152 8.18 -9.34 6.47
C ASP A 152 9.08 -8.60 7.46
N ASN A 153 9.00 -7.26 7.52
CA ASN A 153 9.81 -6.43 8.39
C ASN A 153 8.92 -5.56 9.30
N PRO A 154 8.36 -6.12 10.38
CA PRO A 154 7.55 -5.38 11.34
C PRO A 154 8.29 -4.16 11.87
N GLY A 155 7.59 -3.04 11.96
CA GLY A 155 8.21 -1.77 12.35
C GLY A 155 8.60 -0.88 11.15
N THR A 156 8.49 -1.37 9.91
CA THR A 156 8.65 -0.51 8.72
C THR A 156 7.55 0.55 8.67
N ILE A 157 7.95 1.81 8.51
CA ILE A 157 7.06 2.93 8.22
C ILE A 157 6.70 2.90 6.73
N CYS A 158 5.47 3.18 6.36
CA CYS A 158 5.07 3.06 4.96
C CYS A 158 4.17 4.19 4.47
N PHE A 159 4.26 4.44 3.16
CA PHE A 159 3.34 5.31 2.45
C PHE A 159 3.13 4.81 1.03
N PHE A 160 1.86 4.72 0.61
CA PHE A 160 1.49 4.38 -0.76
C PHE A 160 0.91 5.63 -1.42
N ASN A 161 1.60 6.13 -2.44
CA ASN A 161 1.06 7.18 -3.28
C ASN A 161 -0.09 6.60 -4.11
N ILE A 162 -1.27 7.18 -3.98
CA ILE A 162 -2.47 6.78 -4.72
C ILE A 162 -3.15 8.06 -5.18
N ARG A 163 -2.87 8.47 -6.41
CA ARG A 163 -3.41 9.70 -7.00
C ARG A 163 -4.94 9.72 -6.94
N ALA A 164 -5.58 8.63 -7.31
CA ALA A 164 -7.03 8.49 -7.30
C ALA A 164 -7.70 8.67 -5.91
N GLU A 165 -6.92 8.70 -4.83
CA GLU A 165 -7.39 8.93 -3.47
C GLU A 165 -6.86 10.24 -2.86
N GLY A 166 -6.17 11.06 -3.66
CA GLY A 166 -5.52 12.28 -3.19
C GLY A 166 -4.38 12.06 -2.21
N ARG A 167 -3.82 10.84 -2.19
CA ARG A 167 -2.71 10.44 -1.31
C ARG A 167 -1.37 10.52 -2.03
N ASN A 168 -1.15 11.57 -2.76
CA ASN A 168 0.06 11.82 -3.54
C ASN A 168 0.61 13.24 -3.28
N ARG A 169 0.16 13.86 -2.18
CA ARG A 169 0.48 15.23 -1.78
C ARG A 169 1.43 15.26 -0.59
N PRO A 170 2.36 16.24 -0.53
CA PRO A 170 3.33 16.35 0.55
C PRO A 170 2.73 16.51 1.96
N ASP A 171 1.59 17.21 2.09
CA ASP A 171 0.92 17.43 3.37
C ASP A 171 0.30 16.13 3.93
N VAL A 172 -0.33 15.33 3.07
CA VAL A 172 -0.89 14.01 3.43
C VAL A 172 0.22 13.04 3.80
N PHE A 173 1.30 13.04 3.03
CA PHE A 173 2.50 12.24 3.28
C PHE A 173 3.09 12.57 4.65
N LEU A 174 3.43 13.83 4.90
CA LEU A 174 4.03 14.25 6.17
C LEU A 174 3.14 13.92 7.37
N ARG A 175 1.83 14.11 7.25
CA ARG A 175 0.86 13.78 8.32
C ARG A 175 0.88 12.29 8.67
N LEU A 176 0.82 11.40 7.66
CA LEU A 176 0.78 9.95 7.90
C LEU A 176 2.14 9.40 8.36
N ILE A 177 3.25 9.92 7.86
CA ILE A 177 4.59 9.53 8.33
C ILE A 177 4.81 10.01 9.77
N ARG A 178 4.44 11.25 10.10
CA ARG A 178 4.50 11.77 11.48
C ARG A 178 3.71 10.89 12.44
N GLN A 179 2.48 10.52 12.08
CA GLN A 179 1.65 9.66 12.91
C GLN A 179 2.32 8.31 13.20
N GLN A 180 2.89 7.65 12.18
CA GLN A 180 3.59 6.38 12.35
C GLN A 180 4.87 6.52 13.19
N LEU A 181 5.65 7.60 12.99
CA LEU A 181 6.85 7.86 13.77
C LEU A 181 6.52 8.15 15.24
N VAL A 182 5.48 8.95 15.50
CA VAL A 182 4.98 9.19 16.86
C VAL A 182 4.56 7.87 17.51
N ASN A 183 3.79 7.06 16.81
CA ASN A 183 3.30 5.78 17.34
C ASN A 183 4.45 4.80 17.64
N ARG A 184 5.51 4.79 16.81
CA ARG A 184 6.62 3.85 16.98
C ARG A 184 7.62 4.30 18.06
N PHE A 185 7.89 5.60 18.16
CA PHE A 185 8.98 6.15 18.98
C PHE A 185 8.50 7.04 20.13
N ASP A 186 7.18 7.15 20.35
CA ASP A 186 6.58 8.03 21.37
C ASP A 186 7.13 9.48 21.32
N LEU A 187 7.23 10.02 20.08
CA LEU A 187 7.78 11.35 19.89
C LEU A 187 6.82 12.42 20.42
N GLN A 188 7.36 13.36 21.20
CA GLN A 188 6.60 14.46 21.81
C GLN A 188 6.89 15.80 21.14
N ASN A 189 5.89 16.70 21.13
CA ASN A 189 6.00 18.08 20.62
C ASN A 189 6.48 18.14 19.16
N VAL A 190 5.81 17.39 18.28
CA VAL A 190 6.21 17.22 16.87
C VAL A 190 5.21 17.81 15.86
N GLU A 191 4.20 18.55 16.33
CA GLU A 191 3.08 19.05 15.50
C GLU A 191 3.56 19.93 14.34
N ASN A 192 4.63 20.70 14.57
CA ASN A 192 5.21 21.64 13.61
C ASN A 192 6.53 21.14 12.99
N ASP A 193 6.97 19.92 13.34
CA ASP A 193 8.22 19.39 12.81
C ASP A 193 8.09 19.04 11.33
N ASP A 194 9.09 19.38 10.55
CA ASP A 194 9.25 18.86 9.21
C ASP A 194 9.77 17.40 9.22
N LEU A 195 9.82 16.79 8.05
CA LEU A 195 10.27 15.39 7.94
C LEU A 195 11.72 15.21 8.43
N SER A 196 12.61 16.14 8.14
CA SER A 196 14.01 16.08 8.57
C SER A 196 14.15 16.05 10.09
N THR A 197 13.43 16.91 10.76
CA THR A 197 13.40 17.01 12.24
C THR A 197 12.81 15.72 12.85
N LEU A 198 11.71 15.21 12.28
CA LEU A 198 11.11 13.95 12.72
C LEU A 198 12.07 12.76 12.59
N LEU A 199 12.80 12.66 11.48
CA LEU A 199 13.77 11.58 11.25
C LEU A 199 14.97 11.68 12.20
N ILE A 200 15.45 12.89 12.52
CA ILE A 200 16.51 13.09 13.51
C ILE A 200 16.02 12.64 14.89
N LYS A 201 14.84 13.06 15.35
CA LYS A 201 14.27 12.65 16.63
C LYS A 201 14.09 11.13 16.69
N ALA A 202 13.57 10.51 15.64
CA ALA A 202 13.37 9.06 15.56
C ALA A 202 14.72 8.30 15.57
N SER A 203 15.73 8.76 14.83
CA SER A 203 17.04 8.12 14.79
C SER A 203 17.74 8.08 16.14
N GLN A 204 17.52 9.08 16.98
CA GLN A 204 18.06 9.19 18.34
C GLN A 204 17.43 8.17 19.32
N GLN A 205 16.26 7.61 18.97
CA GLN A 205 15.56 6.59 19.75
C GLN A 205 15.95 5.17 19.36
N LEU A 206 16.64 4.99 18.21
CA LEU A 206 17.05 3.67 17.72
C LEU A 206 18.14 3.06 18.60
N SER A 207 17.96 1.80 19.00
CA SER A 207 19.01 1.01 19.62
C SER A 207 20.16 0.73 18.64
N ASN A 208 21.28 0.16 19.14
CA ASN A 208 22.46 -0.08 18.29
C ASN A 208 22.20 -1.07 17.15
N SER A 209 21.26 -2.00 17.32
CA SER A 209 20.93 -3.03 16.33
C SER A 209 19.72 -2.69 15.45
N GLU A 210 19.04 -1.57 15.70
CA GLU A 210 17.84 -1.20 14.97
C GLU A 210 18.12 -0.19 13.84
N ASN A 211 17.34 -0.33 12.78
CA ASN A 211 17.28 0.61 11.67
C ASN A 211 15.84 1.13 11.50
N LEU A 212 15.71 2.35 11.08
CA LEU A 212 14.45 2.93 10.63
C LEU A 212 14.38 2.80 9.11
N VAL A 213 13.47 1.98 8.63
CA VAL A 213 13.17 1.86 7.21
C VAL A 213 11.81 2.48 6.93
N ILE A 214 11.75 3.34 5.91
CA ILE A 214 10.53 3.96 5.41
C ILE A 214 10.36 3.54 3.95
N VAL A 215 9.26 2.86 3.65
CA VAL A 215 8.91 2.44 2.28
C VAL A 215 7.90 3.41 1.70
N ILE A 216 8.23 3.99 0.54
CA ILE A 216 7.36 4.93 -0.19
C ILE A 216 7.10 4.35 -1.59
N ASP A 217 5.89 3.85 -1.78
CA ASP A 217 5.48 3.25 -3.05
C ASP A 217 4.99 4.29 -4.06
N ALA A 218 5.21 4.00 -5.35
CA ALA A 218 4.73 4.77 -6.49
C ALA A 218 5.11 6.26 -6.45
N LEU A 219 6.40 6.57 -6.30
CA LEU A 219 6.91 7.94 -6.25
C LEU A 219 6.64 8.73 -7.55
N ASP A 220 6.43 8.02 -8.65
CA ASP A 220 6.02 8.59 -9.95
C ASP A 220 4.58 9.15 -9.94
N GLU A 221 3.72 8.77 -8.99
CA GLU A 221 2.36 9.29 -8.85
C GLU A 221 2.27 10.61 -8.05
N VAL A 222 3.38 11.06 -7.44
CA VAL A 222 3.40 12.30 -6.63
C VAL A 222 3.13 13.52 -7.51
N ASP A 223 2.25 14.39 -7.07
CA ASP A 223 2.08 15.72 -7.67
C ASP A 223 3.15 16.67 -7.14
N GLN A 224 4.01 17.14 -8.03
CA GLN A 224 5.02 18.14 -7.71
C GLN A 224 4.63 19.47 -8.32
N GLU A 225 4.02 20.33 -7.51
CA GLU A 225 3.58 21.67 -7.95
C GLU A 225 4.70 22.71 -7.80
N ASP A 226 5.68 22.46 -6.93
CA ASP A 226 6.74 23.41 -6.58
C ASP A 226 8.14 22.95 -7.04
N ASN A 227 9.08 23.89 -7.09
CA ASN A 227 10.52 23.62 -7.36
C ASN A 227 11.25 22.90 -6.20
N GLY A 228 10.52 22.44 -5.18
CA GLY A 228 11.03 21.70 -4.04
C GLY A 228 11.39 20.24 -4.36
N ASN A 229 11.91 19.54 -3.36
CA ASN A 229 12.15 18.11 -3.48
C ASN A 229 10.83 17.32 -3.42
N LEU A 230 10.76 16.19 -4.12
CA LEU A 230 9.58 15.30 -4.09
C LEU A 230 9.15 15.02 -2.65
N LEU A 231 7.85 15.18 -2.33
CA LEU A 231 7.28 15.01 -1.00
C LEU A 231 8.02 15.77 0.13
N ASN A 232 8.77 16.80 -0.21
CA ASN A 232 9.69 17.50 0.70
C ASN A 232 10.70 16.55 1.37
N LEU A 233 11.16 15.53 0.64
CA LEU A 233 12.14 14.57 1.13
C LEU A 233 13.47 15.27 1.42
N PRO A 234 14.16 14.92 2.54
CA PRO A 234 15.42 15.54 2.90
C PRO A 234 16.54 15.20 1.91
N MET A 235 17.49 16.10 1.74
CA MET A 235 18.65 15.90 0.86
C MET A 235 19.67 14.90 1.44
N TYR A 236 19.66 14.70 2.75
CA TYR A 236 20.47 13.72 3.48
C TYR A 236 19.67 13.11 4.64
N LEU A 237 20.06 11.94 5.08
CA LEU A 237 19.38 11.19 6.13
C LEU A 237 20.30 11.04 7.37
N PRO A 238 19.74 11.07 8.59
CA PRO A 238 20.48 10.70 9.78
C PRO A 238 20.92 9.23 9.74
N GLU A 239 21.93 8.87 10.55
CA GLU A 239 22.42 7.49 10.62
C GLU A 239 21.28 6.52 10.98
N LYS A 240 21.33 5.31 10.43
CA LYS A 240 20.36 4.20 10.58
C LYS A 240 18.97 4.48 9.98
N VAL A 241 18.84 5.52 9.17
CA VAL A 241 17.58 5.83 8.46
C VAL A 241 17.73 5.52 6.99
N TYR A 242 16.80 4.72 6.46
CA TYR A 242 16.79 4.31 5.06
C TYR A 242 15.41 4.54 4.45
N LEU A 243 15.38 5.13 3.26
CA LEU A 243 14.16 5.30 2.48
C LEU A 243 14.21 4.38 1.26
N ILE A 244 13.21 3.53 1.11
CA ILE A 244 13.05 2.62 -0.02
C ILE A 244 11.91 3.15 -0.88
N PHE A 245 12.20 3.42 -2.15
CA PHE A 245 11.23 3.91 -3.11
C PHE A 245 10.89 2.88 -4.16
N THR A 246 9.67 2.94 -4.66
CA THR A 246 9.35 2.35 -5.95
C THR A 246 8.89 3.44 -6.91
N ARG A 247 9.25 3.33 -8.17
CA ARG A 247 8.79 4.24 -9.21
C ARG A 247 8.85 3.61 -10.60
N ARG A 248 8.15 4.20 -11.55
CA ARG A 248 8.39 3.95 -12.97
C ARG A 248 9.57 4.78 -13.46
N PRO A 249 10.20 4.41 -14.58
CA PRO A 249 11.08 5.32 -15.29
C PRO A 249 10.29 6.56 -15.71
N TYR A 250 10.80 7.74 -15.40
CA TYR A 250 10.25 9.00 -15.87
C TYR A 250 11.38 9.97 -16.22
N ASN A 251 11.06 11.01 -16.98
CA ASN A 251 12.02 12.06 -17.25
C ASN A 251 12.32 12.83 -15.95
N LEU A 252 13.60 12.90 -15.58
CA LEU A 252 14.06 13.57 -14.35
C LEU A 252 13.79 15.08 -14.37
N ASP A 253 13.53 15.67 -15.54
CA ASP A 253 13.16 17.08 -15.64
C ASP A 253 11.74 17.35 -15.16
N ASP A 254 10.86 16.32 -15.16
CA ASP A 254 9.47 16.45 -14.76
C ASP A 254 9.28 16.33 -13.23
N LYS A 255 10.16 15.54 -12.57
CA LYS A 255 10.08 15.28 -11.12
C LYS A 255 11.46 15.19 -10.51
N ARG A 256 11.77 16.07 -9.58
CA ARG A 256 13.12 16.22 -9.01
C ARG A 256 13.22 15.59 -7.63
N LEU A 257 14.01 14.54 -7.54
CA LEU A 257 14.56 14.07 -6.27
C LEU A 257 16.01 14.58 -6.18
N THR A 258 16.22 15.65 -5.43
CA THR A 258 17.53 16.26 -5.21
C THR A 258 18.14 15.70 -3.93
N LEU A 259 19.34 15.13 -4.03
CA LEU A 259 20.09 14.56 -2.91
C LEU A 259 21.43 15.27 -2.76
N SER A 260 21.97 15.31 -1.54
CA SER A 260 23.33 15.76 -1.30
C SER A 260 24.33 14.80 -1.94
N PRO A 261 25.47 15.27 -2.48
CA PRO A 261 26.49 14.41 -3.07
C PRO A 261 27.01 13.30 -2.14
N ASP A 262 27.00 13.54 -0.83
CA ASP A 262 27.44 12.57 0.18
C ASP A 262 26.35 11.52 0.55
N THR A 263 25.12 11.76 0.13
CA THR A 263 24.00 10.85 0.42
C THR A 263 24.12 9.59 -0.42
N LYS A 264 24.08 8.44 0.23
CA LYS A 264 24.09 7.15 -0.45
C LYS A 264 22.78 6.93 -1.19
N TYR A 265 22.89 6.62 -2.47
CA TYR A 265 21.77 6.36 -3.36
C TYR A 265 22.06 5.16 -4.24
N GLN A 266 21.12 4.23 -4.30
CA GLN A 266 21.24 3.05 -5.16
C GLN A 266 19.91 2.82 -5.89
N GLU A 267 20.02 2.45 -7.17
CA GLU A 267 18.85 2.01 -7.97
C GLU A 267 18.99 0.52 -8.32
N LEU A 268 17.87 -0.17 -8.33
CA LEU A 268 17.73 -1.52 -8.87
C LEU A 268 16.62 -1.50 -9.91
N ASP A 269 16.97 -1.72 -11.16
CA ASP A 269 16.02 -1.77 -12.26
C ASP A 269 15.57 -3.20 -12.52
N LEU A 270 14.29 -3.48 -12.25
CA LEU A 270 13.71 -4.82 -12.45
C LEU A 270 13.83 -5.31 -13.91
N ARG A 271 13.95 -4.40 -14.88
CA ARG A 271 14.07 -4.73 -16.30
C ARG A 271 15.40 -5.40 -16.63
N GLU A 272 16.43 -5.18 -15.81
CA GLU A 272 17.75 -5.80 -15.97
C GLU A 272 17.80 -7.25 -15.47
N TYR A 273 16.79 -7.71 -14.72
CA TYR A 273 16.73 -9.03 -14.10
C TYR A 273 15.72 -9.97 -14.78
N GLN A 274 15.77 -10.05 -16.11
CA GLN A 274 14.79 -10.78 -16.93
C GLN A 274 14.65 -12.26 -16.53
N ASP A 275 15.78 -12.99 -16.39
CA ASP A 275 15.76 -14.42 -16.07
C ASP A 275 15.18 -14.69 -14.67
N LYS A 276 15.57 -13.88 -13.67
CA LYS A 276 15.05 -14.00 -12.31
C LYS A 276 13.56 -13.69 -12.29
N SER A 277 13.14 -12.64 -12.98
CA SER A 277 11.73 -12.26 -13.12
C SER A 277 10.92 -13.35 -13.83
N ASN A 278 11.44 -14.01 -14.84
CA ASN A 278 10.78 -15.11 -15.54
C ASN A 278 10.54 -16.33 -14.62
N ASN A 279 11.50 -16.64 -13.74
CA ASN A 279 11.30 -17.69 -12.74
C ASN A 279 10.20 -17.33 -11.73
N ASP A 280 10.18 -16.08 -11.28
CA ASP A 280 9.15 -15.57 -10.36
C ASP A 280 7.75 -15.61 -11.01
N VAL A 281 7.67 -15.24 -12.29
CA VAL A 281 6.43 -15.32 -13.10
C VAL A 281 5.91 -16.74 -13.19
N LYS A 282 6.78 -17.72 -13.45
CA LYS A 282 6.37 -19.15 -13.49
C LYS A 282 5.87 -19.64 -12.13
N ALA A 283 6.53 -19.22 -11.06
CA ALA A 283 6.08 -19.53 -9.70
C ALA A 283 4.70 -18.91 -9.41
N TYR A 284 4.50 -17.64 -9.80
CA TYR A 284 3.20 -16.97 -9.66
C TYR A 284 2.07 -17.69 -10.40
N ILE A 285 2.30 -18.13 -11.64
CA ILE A 285 1.29 -18.88 -12.41
C ILE A 285 0.91 -20.17 -11.69
N LYS A 286 1.87 -20.90 -11.11
CA LYS A 286 1.61 -22.13 -10.34
C LYS A 286 0.76 -21.85 -9.10
N GLU A 287 1.16 -20.86 -8.29
CA GLU A 287 0.40 -20.47 -7.10
C GLU A 287 -1.02 -20.02 -7.46
N PHE A 288 -1.18 -19.24 -8.54
CA PHE A 288 -2.49 -18.80 -9.00
C PHE A 288 -3.37 -19.98 -9.42
N MET A 289 -2.81 -20.97 -10.13
CA MET A 289 -3.53 -22.18 -10.54
C MET A 289 -3.98 -23.03 -9.35
N ASP A 290 -3.32 -22.94 -8.22
CA ASP A 290 -3.68 -23.67 -6.99
C ASP A 290 -4.73 -22.98 -6.14
N LEU A 291 -5.14 -21.73 -6.46
CA LEU A 291 -6.23 -21.07 -5.78
C LEU A 291 -7.55 -21.82 -5.95
N GLN A 292 -8.21 -22.13 -4.84
CA GLN A 292 -9.46 -22.92 -4.83
C GLN A 292 -10.52 -22.35 -5.76
N GLU A 293 -10.57 -21.03 -5.88
CA GLU A 293 -11.53 -20.31 -6.71
C GLU A 293 -11.35 -20.58 -8.21
N TYR A 294 -10.10 -20.76 -8.69
CA TYR A 294 -9.79 -20.86 -10.12
C TYR A 294 -9.33 -22.24 -10.57
N LYS A 295 -8.83 -23.06 -9.66
CA LYS A 295 -8.16 -24.35 -9.95
C LYS A 295 -8.92 -25.22 -10.92
N ALA A 296 -10.14 -25.60 -10.57
CA ALA A 296 -10.93 -26.52 -11.40
C ALA A 296 -11.24 -25.96 -12.80
N ARG A 297 -11.46 -24.64 -12.89
CA ARG A 297 -11.77 -23.96 -14.16
C ARG A 297 -10.54 -23.88 -15.07
N LEU A 298 -9.37 -23.55 -14.49
CA LEU A 298 -8.11 -23.51 -15.23
C LEU A 298 -7.67 -24.90 -15.69
N GLU A 299 -7.74 -25.92 -14.81
CA GLU A 299 -7.44 -27.33 -15.17
C GLU A 299 -8.33 -27.79 -16.29
N ASN A 300 -9.64 -27.50 -16.24
CA ASN A 300 -10.56 -27.87 -17.31
C ASN A 300 -10.20 -27.20 -18.65
N TRP A 301 -9.89 -25.89 -18.64
CA TRP A 301 -9.49 -25.18 -19.85
C TRP A 301 -8.18 -25.71 -20.43
N ILE A 302 -7.17 -25.95 -19.60
CA ILE A 302 -5.84 -26.41 -20.02
C ILE A 302 -5.91 -27.85 -20.55
N ILE A 303 -6.42 -28.78 -19.74
CA ILE A 303 -6.32 -30.21 -19.98
C ILE A 303 -7.46 -30.70 -20.87
N GLN A 304 -8.73 -30.39 -20.49
CA GLN A 304 -9.89 -30.96 -21.18
C GLN A 304 -10.23 -30.24 -22.49
N GLN A 305 -10.14 -28.92 -22.51
CA GLN A 305 -10.53 -28.14 -23.69
C GLN A 305 -9.38 -27.94 -24.68
N ARG A 306 -8.13 -27.90 -24.22
CA ARG A 306 -6.95 -27.58 -25.05
C ARG A 306 -5.98 -28.73 -25.20
N ASN A 307 -6.11 -29.81 -24.41
CA ASN A 307 -5.21 -30.97 -24.41
C ASN A 307 -3.74 -30.56 -24.24
N LEU A 308 -3.48 -29.57 -23.37
CA LEU A 308 -2.15 -29.06 -23.07
C LEU A 308 -1.62 -29.68 -21.78
N SER A 309 -0.30 -29.82 -21.69
CA SER A 309 0.34 -30.05 -20.41
C SER A 309 0.39 -28.78 -19.58
N VAL A 310 0.37 -28.91 -18.25
CA VAL A 310 0.51 -27.75 -17.32
C VAL A 310 1.82 -27.02 -17.57
N ASP A 311 2.90 -27.73 -17.81
CA ASP A 311 4.22 -27.13 -18.05
C ASP A 311 4.27 -26.32 -19.35
N GLU A 312 3.62 -26.78 -20.42
CA GLU A 312 3.49 -26.05 -21.68
C GLU A 312 2.66 -24.77 -21.50
N PHE A 313 1.55 -24.87 -20.77
CA PHE A 313 0.74 -23.71 -20.41
C PHE A 313 1.55 -22.67 -19.64
N ILE A 314 2.22 -23.08 -18.56
CA ILE A 314 3.04 -22.17 -17.72
C ILE A 314 4.13 -21.52 -18.56
N LYS A 315 4.85 -22.32 -19.38
CA LYS A 315 5.92 -21.78 -20.23
C LYS A 315 5.40 -20.73 -21.21
N THR A 316 4.28 -21.02 -21.88
CA THR A 316 3.70 -20.13 -22.89
C THR A 316 3.12 -18.86 -22.27
N ILE A 317 2.37 -18.96 -21.17
CA ILE A 317 1.81 -17.80 -20.47
C ILE A 317 2.93 -16.94 -19.88
N ALA A 318 3.97 -17.55 -19.31
CA ALA A 318 5.13 -16.81 -18.80
C ALA A 318 5.83 -16.01 -19.93
N ALA A 319 6.03 -16.63 -21.10
CA ALA A 319 6.60 -15.92 -22.24
C ALA A 319 5.71 -14.77 -22.73
N LYS A 320 4.39 -15.00 -22.82
CA LYS A 320 3.42 -13.98 -23.23
C LYS A 320 3.26 -12.83 -22.21
N SER A 321 3.58 -13.07 -20.94
CA SER A 321 3.46 -12.06 -19.91
C SER A 321 4.52 -10.95 -20.01
N GLU A 322 5.64 -11.20 -20.68
CA GLU A 322 6.78 -10.26 -20.73
C GLU A 322 7.24 -9.84 -19.32
N ASN A 323 7.20 -10.78 -18.36
CA ASN A 323 7.48 -10.57 -16.95
C ASN A 323 6.52 -9.60 -16.23
N ASN A 324 5.31 -9.42 -16.75
CA ASN A 324 4.29 -8.53 -16.22
C ASN A 324 3.25 -9.30 -15.40
N PHE A 325 3.20 -9.08 -14.08
CA PHE A 325 2.29 -9.76 -13.17
C PHE A 325 0.84 -9.28 -13.29
N MET A 326 0.63 -8.04 -13.71
CA MET A 326 -0.73 -7.54 -13.96
C MET A 326 -1.35 -8.23 -15.17
N TYR A 327 -0.57 -8.45 -16.24
CA TYR A 327 -1.00 -9.28 -17.36
C TYR A 327 -1.41 -10.68 -16.89
N LEU A 328 -0.58 -11.31 -16.05
CA LEU A 328 -0.89 -12.66 -15.55
C LEU A 328 -2.20 -12.69 -14.77
N ARG A 329 -2.39 -11.75 -13.86
CA ARG A 329 -3.64 -11.65 -13.10
C ARG A 329 -4.83 -11.57 -14.04
N TYR A 330 -4.82 -10.65 -14.98
CA TYR A 330 -5.95 -10.46 -15.89
C TYR A 330 -6.18 -11.66 -16.81
N VAL A 331 -5.14 -12.22 -17.40
CA VAL A 331 -5.29 -13.31 -18.37
C VAL A 331 -5.71 -14.62 -17.68
N LEU A 332 -5.15 -14.94 -16.52
CA LEU A 332 -5.49 -16.15 -15.79
C LEU A 332 -6.94 -16.11 -15.27
N GLU A 333 -7.38 -14.96 -14.73
CA GLU A 333 -8.77 -14.75 -14.35
C GLU A 333 -9.71 -14.85 -15.57
N ALA A 334 -9.38 -14.20 -16.68
CA ALA A 334 -10.18 -14.23 -17.89
C ALA A 334 -10.30 -15.64 -18.50
N ILE A 335 -9.23 -16.44 -18.46
CA ILE A 335 -9.28 -17.86 -18.85
C ILE A 335 -10.23 -18.62 -17.93
N ALA A 336 -10.09 -18.47 -16.62
CA ALA A 336 -10.92 -19.15 -15.62
C ALA A 336 -12.40 -18.77 -15.73
N GLU A 337 -12.71 -17.54 -16.09
CA GLU A 337 -14.08 -17.05 -16.30
C GLU A 337 -14.65 -17.40 -17.67
N GLY A 338 -13.87 -18.08 -18.53
CA GLY A 338 -14.32 -18.55 -19.84
C GLY A 338 -14.31 -17.47 -20.92
N PHE A 339 -13.63 -16.35 -20.70
CA PHE A 339 -13.54 -15.26 -21.66
C PHE A 339 -12.81 -15.70 -22.95
N TYR A 340 -11.85 -16.61 -22.83
CA TYR A 340 -11.05 -17.18 -23.91
C TYR A 340 -11.46 -18.64 -24.23
N LYS A 341 -12.75 -18.98 -24.10
CA LYS A 341 -13.23 -20.37 -24.32
C LYS A 341 -12.99 -20.87 -25.74
N ASP A 342 -12.97 -20.01 -26.74
CA ASP A 342 -12.86 -20.35 -28.15
C ASP A 342 -11.44 -20.09 -28.72
N GLU A 343 -10.56 -19.41 -28.02
CA GLU A 343 -9.20 -19.09 -28.45
C GLU A 343 -8.21 -20.17 -28.07
N LYS A 344 -7.22 -20.38 -28.95
CA LYS A 344 -6.05 -21.22 -28.67
C LYS A 344 -5.04 -20.45 -27.80
N LEU A 345 -4.16 -21.18 -27.12
CA LEU A 345 -3.12 -20.62 -26.27
C LEU A 345 -2.22 -19.58 -27.01
N GLU A 346 -1.91 -19.87 -28.28
CA GLU A 346 -1.10 -18.99 -29.13
C GLU A 346 -1.82 -17.67 -29.48
N GLN A 347 -3.16 -17.68 -29.50
CA GLN A 347 -3.99 -16.54 -29.85
C GLN A 347 -4.21 -15.57 -28.69
N LEU A 348 -3.89 -15.98 -27.45
CA LEU A 348 -3.97 -15.09 -26.31
C LEU A 348 -3.07 -13.87 -26.53
N PRO A 349 -3.46 -12.68 -26.04
CA PRO A 349 -2.66 -11.46 -26.19
C PRO A 349 -1.28 -11.63 -25.57
N ALA A 350 -0.29 -10.90 -26.07
CA ALA A 350 1.04 -10.82 -25.48
C ALA A 350 1.23 -9.44 -24.82
N GLY A 351 1.82 -9.44 -23.65
CA GLY A 351 2.05 -8.23 -22.86
C GLY A 351 0.77 -7.57 -22.34
N LEU A 352 0.93 -6.71 -21.38
CA LEU A 352 -0.19 -5.97 -20.76
C LEU A 352 -0.91 -5.07 -21.76
N GLN A 353 -0.16 -4.46 -22.66
CA GLN A 353 -0.75 -3.63 -23.70
C GLN A 353 -1.61 -4.42 -24.66
N GLY A 354 -1.09 -5.55 -25.21
CA GLY A 354 -1.87 -6.41 -26.11
C GLY A 354 -3.13 -6.95 -25.43
N TYR A 355 -3.07 -7.17 -24.09
CA TYR A 355 -4.25 -7.52 -23.31
C TYR A 355 -5.31 -6.40 -23.32
N TYR A 356 -4.91 -5.15 -23.05
CA TYR A 356 -5.83 -4.01 -23.08
C TYR A 356 -6.43 -3.78 -24.48
N GLU A 357 -5.63 -3.85 -25.52
CA GLU A 357 -6.11 -3.72 -26.91
C GLU A 357 -7.09 -4.83 -27.30
N SER A 358 -6.78 -6.08 -26.94
CA SER A 358 -7.68 -7.22 -27.17
C SER A 358 -9.01 -7.02 -26.45
N HIS A 359 -8.96 -6.62 -25.18
CA HIS A 359 -10.16 -6.40 -24.38
C HIS A 359 -10.98 -5.21 -24.89
N TRP A 360 -10.32 -4.10 -25.23
CA TRP A 360 -10.96 -2.93 -25.84
C TRP A 360 -11.78 -3.30 -27.09
N ARG A 361 -11.21 -4.16 -27.93
CA ARG A 361 -11.90 -4.68 -29.13
C ARG A 361 -13.07 -5.61 -28.77
N ILE A 362 -12.87 -6.54 -27.85
CA ILE A 362 -13.89 -7.53 -27.45
C ILE A 362 -15.09 -6.84 -26.80
N MET A 363 -14.85 -5.76 -26.02
CA MET A 363 -15.92 -4.92 -25.46
C MET A 363 -16.63 -4.05 -26.50
N GLY A 364 -16.31 -4.22 -27.78
CA GLY A 364 -16.95 -3.53 -28.88
C GLY A 364 -16.54 -2.06 -29.07
N MET A 365 -15.49 -1.59 -28.39
CA MET A 365 -15.06 -0.19 -28.44
C MET A 365 -14.45 0.22 -29.78
N THR A 366 -14.21 -0.74 -30.67
CA THR A 366 -13.77 -0.52 -32.06
C THR A 366 -14.89 -0.80 -33.09
N ALA A 367 -16.10 -1.11 -32.64
CA ALA A 367 -17.24 -1.41 -33.52
C ALA A 367 -17.59 -0.23 -34.43
N ARG A 368 -18.23 -0.49 -35.55
CA ARG A 368 -18.72 0.54 -36.45
C ARG A 368 -20.25 0.39 -36.62
N PRO A 369 -21.07 1.39 -36.26
CA PRO A 369 -20.66 2.70 -35.69
C PRO A 369 -20.05 2.59 -34.30
N LEU A 370 -19.16 3.54 -33.90
CA LEU A 370 -18.55 3.58 -32.58
C LEU A 370 -19.61 3.72 -31.48
N PRO A 371 -19.51 3.00 -30.37
CA PRO A 371 -20.36 3.15 -29.18
C PRO A 371 -19.94 4.41 -28.39
N LYS A 372 -20.29 5.59 -28.91
CA LYS A 372 -19.81 6.89 -28.43
C LYS A 372 -20.18 7.15 -26.97
N ASP A 373 -21.35 6.71 -26.53
CA ASP A 373 -21.86 6.76 -25.18
C ASP A 373 -20.94 6.00 -24.20
N LYS A 374 -20.65 4.74 -24.51
CA LYS A 374 -19.78 3.88 -23.70
C LYS A 374 -18.33 4.40 -23.67
N ILE A 375 -17.82 4.82 -24.83
CA ILE A 375 -16.49 5.43 -24.95
C ILE A 375 -16.41 6.70 -24.10
N LYS A 376 -17.42 7.58 -24.19
CA LYS A 376 -17.47 8.82 -23.41
C LYS A 376 -17.44 8.55 -21.90
N ILE A 377 -18.21 7.59 -21.41
CA ILE A 377 -18.22 7.20 -19.98
C ILE A 377 -16.83 6.81 -19.53
N ILE A 378 -16.12 5.93 -20.25
CA ILE A 378 -14.78 5.49 -19.90
C ILE A 378 -13.78 6.65 -19.89
N TYR A 379 -13.85 7.55 -20.89
CA TYR A 379 -12.95 8.71 -20.93
C TYR A 379 -13.29 9.79 -19.90
N VAL A 380 -14.55 9.94 -19.50
CA VAL A 380 -14.94 10.76 -18.35
C VAL A 380 -14.34 10.22 -17.07
N MET A 381 -14.39 8.90 -16.84
CA MET A 381 -13.72 8.27 -15.70
C MET A 381 -12.19 8.43 -15.77
N CYS A 382 -11.61 8.41 -16.98
CA CYS A 382 -10.20 8.67 -17.21
C CYS A 382 -9.82 10.11 -16.80
N ALA A 383 -10.62 11.09 -17.11
CA ALA A 383 -10.38 12.50 -16.79
C ALA A 383 -10.61 12.84 -15.31
N LEU A 384 -11.42 12.07 -14.61
CA LEU A 384 -11.77 12.32 -13.20
C LEU A 384 -10.71 11.80 -12.22
N GLU A 385 -9.59 11.45 -12.51
CA GLU A 385 -8.45 11.00 -11.66
C GLU A 385 -8.77 10.43 -10.25
N SER A 386 -9.96 10.68 -9.71
CA SER A 386 -10.44 10.26 -8.39
C SER A 386 -11.54 9.20 -8.46
N ALA A 387 -11.77 8.49 -7.34
CA ALA A 387 -12.88 7.55 -7.23
C ALA A 387 -14.23 8.29 -7.21
N VAL A 388 -15.14 7.91 -8.10
CA VAL A 388 -16.43 8.61 -8.35
C VAL A 388 -17.62 7.67 -8.20
N SER A 389 -18.73 8.18 -7.70
CA SER A 389 -19.98 7.42 -7.62
C SER A 389 -20.64 7.29 -9.00
N ARG A 390 -21.56 6.32 -9.14
CA ARG A 390 -22.33 6.14 -10.38
C ARG A 390 -23.08 7.41 -10.76
N GLU A 391 -23.70 8.08 -9.79
CA GLU A 391 -24.44 9.33 -10.01
C GLU A 391 -23.52 10.44 -10.53
N MET A 392 -22.28 10.51 -10.03
CA MET A 392 -21.30 11.47 -10.54
C MET A 392 -20.89 11.16 -11.99
N ILE A 393 -20.73 9.87 -12.33
CA ILE A 393 -20.41 9.46 -13.71
C ILE A 393 -21.56 9.85 -14.64
N VAL A 394 -22.84 9.56 -14.28
CA VAL A 394 -24.04 9.98 -15.03
C VAL A 394 -24.02 11.49 -15.23
N LYS A 395 -23.84 12.25 -14.18
CA LYS A 395 -23.82 13.70 -14.20
C LYS A 395 -22.73 14.27 -15.10
N TYR A 396 -21.51 13.74 -15.00
CA TYR A 396 -20.37 14.31 -15.71
C TYR A 396 -20.28 13.82 -17.17
N SER A 397 -20.75 12.61 -17.45
CA SER A 397 -20.84 12.10 -18.82
C SER A 397 -22.09 12.61 -19.56
N GLN A 398 -23.13 13.00 -18.83
CA GLN A 398 -24.46 13.30 -19.38
C GLN A 398 -25.07 12.13 -20.14
N GLU A 399 -24.66 10.90 -19.78
CA GLU A 399 -25.25 9.67 -20.32
C GLU A 399 -26.28 9.11 -19.32
N ASP A 400 -27.19 8.28 -19.80
CA ASP A 400 -28.23 7.70 -18.93
C ASP A 400 -27.68 6.70 -17.94
N ASP A 401 -28.40 6.54 -16.81
CA ASP A 401 -27.98 5.71 -15.68
C ASP A 401 -27.83 4.22 -16.06
N LEU A 402 -28.67 3.71 -16.98
CA LEU A 402 -28.62 2.32 -17.42
C LEU A 402 -27.35 2.06 -18.23
N THR A 403 -27.01 2.93 -19.16
CA THR A 403 -25.77 2.85 -19.95
C THR A 403 -24.53 2.92 -19.06
N VAL A 404 -24.52 3.82 -18.06
CA VAL A 404 -23.43 3.88 -17.08
C VAL A 404 -23.32 2.57 -16.30
N GLN A 405 -24.45 2.00 -15.85
CA GLN A 405 -24.45 0.73 -15.12
C GLN A 405 -23.92 -0.43 -15.99
N GLU A 406 -24.30 -0.50 -17.26
CA GLU A 406 -23.78 -1.50 -18.20
C GLU A 406 -22.27 -1.39 -18.37
N VAL A 407 -21.74 -0.18 -18.52
CA VAL A 407 -20.30 0.07 -18.62
C VAL A 407 -19.60 -0.38 -17.34
N LEU A 408 -20.05 0.06 -16.17
CA LEU A 408 -19.45 -0.31 -14.90
C LEU A 408 -19.45 -1.82 -14.69
N LYS A 409 -20.52 -2.52 -15.10
CA LYS A 409 -20.62 -3.98 -15.00
C LYS A 409 -19.70 -4.67 -16.02
N GLY A 410 -19.64 -4.18 -17.25
CA GLY A 410 -18.84 -4.79 -18.31
C GLY A 410 -17.33 -4.61 -18.10
N TRP A 411 -16.92 -3.55 -17.38
CA TRP A 411 -15.51 -3.21 -17.16
C TRP A 411 -15.02 -3.56 -15.75
N THR A 412 -15.74 -4.40 -15.00
CA THR A 412 -15.46 -4.73 -13.60
C THR A 412 -14.01 -5.14 -13.36
N GLN A 413 -13.37 -5.89 -14.25
CA GLN A 413 -11.97 -6.32 -14.12
C GLN A 413 -10.94 -5.18 -14.15
N PHE A 414 -11.28 -4.03 -14.75
CA PHE A 414 -10.42 -2.84 -14.80
C PHE A 414 -10.81 -1.80 -13.76
N LEU A 415 -11.91 -2.02 -13.04
CA LEU A 415 -12.46 -1.09 -12.08
C LEU A 415 -12.36 -1.67 -10.66
N GLN A 416 -12.00 -0.81 -9.73
CA GLN A 416 -12.12 -1.10 -8.30
C GLN A 416 -13.37 -0.41 -7.76
N LYS A 417 -14.30 -1.21 -7.21
CA LYS A 417 -15.46 -0.72 -6.48
C LYS A 417 -15.09 -0.53 -5.01
N GLN A 418 -15.27 0.65 -4.48
CA GLN A 418 -15.04 1.01 -3.08
C GLN A 418 -16.38 1.07 -2.35
N GLU A 419 -16.72 0.01 -1.62
CA GLU A 419 -17.99 -0.11 -0.88
C GLU A 419 -17.97 0.59 0.49
N THR A 420 -16.81 1.03 0.96
CA THR A 420 -16.68 1.83 2.19
C THR A 420 -17.36 3.19 2.09
N TYR A 421 -17.61 3.68 0.88
CA TYR A 421 -18.35 4.90 0.61
C TYR A 421 -19.84 4.59 0.35
N GLN A 422 -20.71 5.48 0.79
CA GLN A 422 -22.14 5.43 0.46
C GLN A 422 -22.55 6.76 -0.19
N PRO A 423 -22.85 6.75 -1.52
CA PRO A 423 -22.86 5.60 -2.43
C PRO A 423 -21.45 5.06 -2.76
N ALA A 424 -21.39 3.79 -3.19
CA ALA A 424 -20.16 3.15 -3.64
C ALA A 424 -19.47 3.94 -4.76
N ARG A 425 -18.13 3.97 -4.73
CA ARG A 425 -17.33 4.69 -5.72
C ARG A 425 -16.55 3.72 -6.59
N TYR A 426 -16.22 4.16 -7.80
CA TYR A 426 -15.50 3.39 -8.81
C TYR A 426 -14.27 4.17 -9.26
N ARG A 427 -13.16 3.45 -9.46
CA ARG A 427 -11.93 3.97 -10.05
C ARG A 427 -11.27 2.90 -10.89
N PHE A 428 -10.31 3.27 -11.73
CA PHE A 428 -9.47 2.27 -12.39
C PHE A 428 -8.66 1.51 -11.36
N TYR A 429 -8.64 0.19 -11.52
CA TYR A 429 -7.89 -0.70 -10.61
C TYR A 429 -6.38 -0.44 -10.66
N HIS A 430 -5.87 -0.11 -11.85
CA HIS A 430 -4.45 0.13 -12.05
C HIS A 430 -4.24 1.29 -13.04
N GLU A 431 -3.27 2.16 -12.75
CA GLU A 431 -2.99 3.37 -13.53
C GLU A 431 -2.55 3.05 -14.97
N SER A 432 -1.93 1.88 -15.21
CA SER A 432 -1.55 1.47 -16.58
C SER A 432 -2.72 1.33 -17.56
N PHE A 433 -3.96 1.13 -17.06
CA PHE A 433 -5.12 1.16 -17.94
C PHE A 433 -5.48 2.59 -18.36
N ARG A 434 -5.28 3.56 -17.47
CA ARG A 434 -5.39 5.00 -17.82
C ARG A 434 -4.32 5.38 -18.85
N ASP A 435 -3.07 4.95 -18.63
CA ASP A 435 -1.98 5.19 -19.58
C ASP A 435 -2.32 4.62 -20.97
N PHE A 436 -2.91 3.41 -21.03
CA PHE A 436 -3.38 2.81 -22.27
C PHE A 436 -4.45 3.68 -22.97
N LEU A 437 -5.46 4.16 -22.22
CA LEU A 437 -6.53 5.00 -22.77
C LEU A 437 -6.02 6.35 -23.29
N GLN A 438 -4.93 6.87 -22.75
CA GLN A 438 -4.35 8.16 -23.14
C GLN A 438 -3.37 8.07 -24.34
N ARG A 439 -3.09 6.86 -24.84
CA ARG A 439 -2.22 6.69 -26.00
C ARG A 439 -2.87 7.27 -27.24
N GLN A 440 -2.06 7.94 -28.05
CA GLN A 440 -2.54 8.65 -29.24
C GLN A 440 -3.34 7.75 -30.17
N GLU A 441 -2.87 6.56 -30.48
CA GLU A 441 -3.55 5.61 -31.36
C GLU A 441 -4.92 5.14 -30.82
N ILE A 442 -5.05 5.03 -29.49
CA ILE A 442 -6.32 4.62 -28.85
C ILE A 442 -7.30 5.80 -28.84
N VAL A 443 -6.83 6.99 -28.51
CA VAL A 443 -7.61 8.24 -28.53
C VAL A 443 -8.15 8.51 -29.92
N GLU A 444 -7.29 8.42 -30.95
CA GLU A 444 -7.68 8.61 -32.35
C GLU A 444 -8.69 7.54 -32.82
N ALA A 445 -8.44 6.27 -32.50
CA ALA A 445 -9.36 5.17 -32.84
C ALA A 445 -10.73 5.30 -32.16
N ALA A 446 -10.76 5.79 -30.92
CA ALA A 446 -11.98 6.08 -30.16
C ALA A 446 -12.72 7.33 -30.66
N GLY A 447 -12.05 8.17 -31.43
CA GLY A 447 -12.63 9.44 -31.99
C GLY A 447 -12.91 10.48 -30.87
N VAL A 448 -12.06 10.50 -29.82
CA VAL A 448 -12.20 11.45 -28.70
C VAL A 448 -11.09 12.50 -28.71
N SER A 449 -11.31 13.60 -28.02
CA SER A 449 -10.32 14.61 -27.71
C SER A 449 -10.20 14.74 -26.21
N LEU A 450 -9.04 14.37 -25.63
CA LEU A 450 -8.80 14.44 -24.18
C LEU A 450 -9.03 15.85 -23.62
N PRO A 451 -8.54 16.94 -24.26
CA PRO A 451 -8.83 18.31 -23.80
C PRO A 451 -10.32 18.63 -23.79
N GLN A 452 -11.10 18.16 -24.79
CA GLN A 452 -12.54 18.38 -24.82
C GLN A 452 -13.26 17.62 -23.71
N ILE A 453 -12.91 16.35 -23.45
CA ILE A 453 -13.47 15.56 -22.36
C ILE A 453 -13.18 16.25 -21.02
N SER A 454 -11.94 16.68 -20.79
CA SER A 454 -11.56 17.37 -19.55
C SER A 454 -12.33 18.70 -19.38
N ALA A 455 -12.50 19.47 -20.44
CA ALA A 455 -13.30 20.72 -20.43
C ALA A 455 -14.78 20.46 -20.14
N GLU A 456 -15.39 19.43 -20.73
CA GLU A 456 -16.78 19.03 -20.47
C GLU A 456 -16.96 18.58 -19.02
N VAL A 457 -16.03 17.76 -18.50
CA VAL A 457 -16.05 17.32 -17.09
C VAL A 457 -15.96 18.52 -16.17
N ALA A 458 -14.99 19.42 -16.38
CA ALA A 458 -14.82 20.62 -15.55
C ALA A 458 -16.08 21.52 -15.56
N LYS A 459 -16.68 21.71 -16.72
CA LYS A 459 -17.97 22.46 -16.88
C LYS A 459 -19.10 21.79 -16.07
N ASN A 460 -19.31 20.48 -16.26
CA ASN A 460 -20.37 19.74 -15.58
C ASN A 460 -20.15 19.65 -14.06
N MET A 461 -18.88 19.68 -13.60
CA MET A 461 -18.55 19.81 -12.18
C MET A 461 -18.95 21.19 -11.63
N ALA A 462 -18.61 22.26 -12.34
CA ALA A 462 -18.91 23.64 -11.93
C ALA A 462 -20.42 23.90 -11.84
N GLU A 463 -21.21 23.43 -12.82
CA GLU A 463 -22.67 23.53 -12.80
C GLU A 463 -23.32 22.79 -11.63
N GLY A 464 -22.64 21.80 -11.07
CA GLY A 464 -23.10 21.06 -9.91
C GLY A 464 -22.76 21.67 -8.56
N LEU A 465 -21.94 22.69 -8.51
CA LEU A 465 -21.63 23.46 -7.30
C LEU A 465 -22.56 24.65 -7.09
N ILE A 466 -23.39 24.98 -8.10
CA ILE A 466 -24.29 26.14 -8.08
C ILE A 466 -25.72 25.73 -7.65
N LEU A 467 -26.00 24.45 -7.53
CA LEU A 467 -27.27 23.89 -7.01
C LEU A 467 -27.09 23.33 -5.60
#